data_4d2f747cadb11ea87a70387e47804bae
#
_entry.id   4d2f747cadb11ea87a70387e47804bae
#
_cell.length_a   1.000
_cell.length_b   1.000
_cell.length_c   1.000
_cell.angle_alpha   90.00
_cell.angle_beta   90.00
_cell.angle_gamma   90.00
#
_symmetry.space_group_name_H-M   'P 1'
#
loop_
_entity.id
_entity.type
_entity.pdbx_description
1 polymer ?
#
loop_
_entity_poly.entity_id
_entity_poly.type
_entity_poly.pdbx_seq_one_letter_code
_entity_poly.pdbx_strand_id
1 'polypeptide(L)'
;AKEMVMYLDELQRPNGLFYHAPDVPFYWGRGNGWMAAGMTELLRYLPKNHKDRPRIMEGYLTMMKSLKEYQNPEGLWNQLLDDPECWTETSGSAMFTFAFITGVKNGWLDAKEYAPAARKAWMALVNYLTEKNQVREMCVVALMEK
;
A
#
# COMPACT_ATOMS: atom_id res chain seq x y z
N ALA A 1 -10.17 10.95 -9.74
CA ALA A 1 -10.97 10.78 -8.52
C ALA A 1 -12.12 9.81 -8.72
N LYS A 2 -12.98 10.04 -9.72
CA LYS A 2 -14.17 9.19 -9.98
C LYS A 2 -13.80 7.70 -10.15
N GLU A 3 -12.78 7.40 -10.92
CA GLU A 3 -12.31 6.02 -11.13
C GLU A 3 -11.79 5.40 -9.83
N MET A 4 -11.08 6.17 -9.01
CA MET A 4 -10.61 5.69 -7.70
C MET A 4 -11.78 5.33 -6.78
N VAL A 5 -12.85 6.13 -6.77
CA VAL A 5 -14.06 5.82 -5.99
C VAL A 5 -14.71 4.53 -6.49
N MET A 6 -14.77 4.32 -7.81
CA MET A 6 -15.27 3.07 -8.38
C MET A 6 -14.44 1.86 -7.91
N TYR A 7 -13.11 1.94 -7.92
CA TYR A 7 -12.26 0.86 -7.40
C TYR A 7 -12.45 0.63 -5.89
N LEU A 8 -12.63 1.70 -5.12
CA LEU A 8 -12.92 1.60 -3.69
C LEU A 8 -14.23 0.87 -3.43
N ASP A 9 -15.27 1.16 -4.21
CA ASP A 9 -16.59 0.58 -4.03
C ASP A 9 -16.66 -0.88 -4.52
N GLU A 10 -15.92 -1.23 -5.58
CA GLU A 10 -15.94 -2.57 -6.16
C GLU A 10 -14.94 -3.54 -5.52
N LEU A 11 -13.72 -3.09 -5.20
CA LEU A 11 -12.62 -3.97 -4.86
C LEU A 11 -12.16 -3.88 -3.40
N GLN A 12 -12.34 -2.73 -2.71
CA GLN A 12 -11.91 -2.62 -1.32
C GLN A 12 -12.82 -3.47 -0.42
N ARG A 13 -12.19 -4.25 0.46
CA ARG A 13 -12.89 -5.12 1.39
C ARG A 13 -12.95 -4.50 2.79
N PRO A 14 -13.80 -5.03 3.70
CA PRO A 14 -13.94 -4.50 5.06
C PRO A 14 -12.63 -4.43 5.85
N ASN A 15 -11.66 -5.29 5.52
CA ASN A 15 -10.30 -5.22 6.07
C ASN A 15 -9.44 -4.10 5.46
N GLY A 16 -9.95 -3.30 4.54
CA GLY A 16 -9.24 -2.19 3.90
C GLY A 16 -8.34 -2.55 2.73
N LEU A 17 -8.09 -3.83 2.49
CA LEU A 17 -7.30 -4.30 1.35
C LEU A 17 -8.17 -4.47 0.10
N PHE A 18 -7.52 -4.52 -1.06
CA PHE A 18 -8.20 -4.63 -2.35
C PHE A 18 -8.02 -6.02 -2.93
N TYR A 19 -9.10 -6.62 -3.39
CA TYR A 19 -9.02 -7.79 -4.25
C TYR A 19 -8.34 -7.41 -5.57
N HIS A 20 -7.69 -8.39 -6.20
CA HIS A 20 -7.03 -8.18 -7.49
C HIS A 20 -8.03 -7.87 -8.62
N ALA A 21 -9.18 -8.54 -8.59
CA ALA A 21 -10.33 -8.30 -9.44
C ALA A 21 -11.61 -8.75 -8.69
N PRO A 22 -12.83 -8.42 -9.16
CA PRO A 22 -14.06 -8.77 -8.46
C PRO A 22 -14.22 -10.26 -8.15
N ASP A 23 -13.73 -11.12 -9.04
CA ASP A 23 -13.77 -12.59 -8.97
C ASP A 23 -12.42 -13.23 -8.59
N VAL A 24 -11.41 -12.41 -8.23
CA VAL A 24 -10.07 -12.86 -7.84
C VAL A 24 -9.77 -12.42 -6.40
N PRO A 25 -10.18 -13.23 -5.39
CA PRO A 25 -10.16 -12.84 -3.98
C PRO A 25 -8.77 -12.95 -3.34
N PHE A 26 -7.74 -12.38 -3.96
CA PHE A 26 -6.38 -12.33 -3.46
C PHE A 26 -5.95 -10.89 -3.18
N TYR A 27 -5.29 -10.67 -2.04
CA TYR A 27 -4.72 -9.38 -1.65
C TYR A 27 -3.27 -9.27 -2.16
N TRP A 28 -3.12 -9.14 -3.47
CA TRP A 28 -1.81 -9.05 -4.10
C TRP A 28 -1.08 -7.76 -3.73
N GLY A 29 0.15 -7.90 -3.17
CA GLY A 29 0.93 -6.81 -2.60
C GLY A 29 1.16 -5.65 -3.57
N ARG A 30 1.65 -5.91 -4.79
CA ARG A 30 1.88 -4.85 -5.78
C ARG A 30 0.57 -4.21 -6.27
N GLY A 31 -0.49 -4.98 -6.46
CA GLY A 31 -1.81 -4.43 -6.81
C GLY A 31 -2.32 -3.46 -5.74
N ASN A 32 -2.25 -3.87 -4.48
CA ASN A 32 -2.56 -3.01 -3.34
C ASN A 32 -1.60 -1.82 -3.24
N GLY A 33 -0.34 -1.98 -3.61
CA GLY A 33 0.64 -0.89 -3.69
C GLY A 33 0.20 0.22 -4.63
N TRP A 34 -0.30 -0.11 -5.82
CA TRP A 34 -0.84 0.86 -6.76
C TRP A 34 -2.06 1.61 -6.20
N MET A 35 -2.92 0.93 -5.45
CA MET A 35 -4.07 1.57 -4.78
C MET A 35 -3.61 2.53 -3.69
N ALA A 36 -2.66 2.12 -2.84
CA ALA A 36 -2.08 2.97 -1.79
C ALA A 36 -1.41 4.22 -2.38
N ALA A 37 -0.52 4.05 -3.37
CA ALA A 37 0.17 5.16 -4.02
C ALA A 37 -0.81 6.07 -4.77
N GLY A 38 -1.77 5.50 -5.50
CA GLY A 38 -2.78 6.25 -6.25
C GLY A 38 -3.68 7.10 -5.36
N MET A 39 -4.19 6.54 -4.25
CA MET A 39 -4.96 7.32 -3.27
C MET A 39 -4.11 8.43 -2.64
N THR A 40 -2.86 8.12 -2.30
CA THR A 40 -1.92 9.09 -1.72
C THR A 40 -1.69 10.26 -2.66
N GLU A 41 -1.41 10.02 -3.94
CA GLU A 41 -1.21 11.07 -4.93
C GLU A 41 -2.49 11.88 -5.18
N LEU A 42 -3.64 11.23 -5.30
CA LEU A 42 -4.90 11.95 -5.41
C LEU A 42 -5.16 12.87 -4.22
N LEU A 43 -4.95 12.40 -3.00
CA LEU A 43 -5.13 13.20 -1.78
C LEU A 43 -4.16 14.37 -1.68
N ARG A 44 -2.97 14.28 -2.28
CA ARG A 44 -2.01 15.40 -2.33
C ARG A 44 -2.48 16.52 -3.24
N TYR A 45 -3.09 16.19 -4.38
CA TYR A 45 -3.40 17.15 -5.45
C TYR A 45 -4.87 17.53 -5.54
N LEU A 46 -5.80 16.70 -5.07
CA LEU A 46 -7.22 17.08 -5.08
C LEU A 46 -7.49 18.25 -4.14
N PRO A 47 -8.27 19.24 -4.59
CA PRO A 47 -8.75 20.32 -3.73
C PRO A 47 -9.42 19.77 -2.45
N LYS A 48 -9.27 20.48 -1.33
CA LYS A 48 -9.85 20.05 -0.05
C LYS A 48 -11.38 19.89 -0.10
N ASN A 49 -12.04 20.66 -0.94
CA ASN A 49 -13.49 20.64 -1.14
C ASN A 49 -13.94 19.75 -2.30
N HIS A 50 -13.05 18.96 -2.91
CA HIS A 50 -13.44 18.04 -3.98
C HIS A 50 -14.40 16.99 -3.44
N LYS A 51 -15.52 16.77 -4.13
CA LYS A 51 -16.63 15.90 -3.69
C LYS A 51 -16.21 14.46 -3.35
N ASP A 52 -15.26 13.90 -4.08
CA ASP A 52 -14.80 12.52 -3.92
C ASP A 52 -13.68 12.38 -2.85
N ARG A 53 -13.11 13.50 -2.38
CA ARG A 53 -12.00 13.48 -1.43
C ARG A 53 -12.32 12.75 -0.12
N PRO A 54 -13.51 12.96 0.51
CA PRO A 54 -13.85 12.25 1.75
C PRO A 54 -13.84 10.73 1.58
N ARG A 55 -14.42 10.22 0.49
CA ARG A 55 -14.46 8.78 0.20
C ARG A 55 -13.07 8.19 -0.02
N ILE A 56 -12.22 8.92 -0.76
CA ILE A 56 -10.82 8.49 -0.99
C ILE A 56 -10.03 8.52 0.32
N MET A 57 -10.22 9.52 1.17
CA MET A 57 -9.57 9.59 2.47
C MET A 57 -9.99 8.44 3.39
N GLU A 58 -11.27 8.12 3.44
CA GLU A 58 -11.79 6.98 4.19
C GLU A 58 -11.14 5.66 3.74
N GLY A 59 -11.13 5.41 2.43
CA GLY A 59 -10.49 4.22 1.87
C GLY A 59 -9.00 4.14 2.16
N TYR A 60 -8.31 5.27 2.05
CA TYR A 60 -6.89 5.38 2.39
C TYR A 60 -6.64 5.07 3.86
N LEU A 61 -7.37 5.68 4.79
CA LEU A 61 -7.18 5.47 6.24
C LEU A 61 -7.44 4.02 6.64
N THR A 62 -8.50 3.42 6.10
CA THR A 62 -8.83 2.01 6.34
C THR A 62 -7.71 1.09 5.84
N MET A 63 -7.18 1.37 4.64
CA MET A 63 -6.07 0.60 4.08
C MET A 63 -4.79 0.76 4.90
N MET A 64 -4.43 1.98 5.31
CA MET A 64 -3.21 2.23 6.10
C MET A 64 -3.23 1.48 7.43
N LYS A 65 -4.39 1.41 8.09
CA LYS A 65 -4.55 0.62 9.31
C LYS A 65 -4.21 -0.86 9.06
N SER A 66 -4.80 -1.47 8.06
CA SER A 66 -4.55 -2.87 7.71
C SER A 66 -3.10 -3.12 7.30
N LEU A 67 -2.54 -2.25 6.46
CA LEU A 67 -1.14 -2.39 6.06
C LEU A 67 -0.19 -2.35 7.26
N LYS A 68 -0.49 -1.55 8.29
CA LYS A 68 0.30 -1.56 9.52
C LYS A 68 0.21 -2.89 10.26
N GLU A 69 -0.96 -3.52 10.29
CA GLU A 69 -1.18 -4.83 10.92
C GLU A 69 -0.47 -5.96 10.14
N TYR A 70 -0.43 -5.88 8.81
CA TYR A 70 0.21 -6.87 7.93
C TYR A 70 1.70 -6.61 7.66
N GLN A 71 2.30 -5.59 8.26
CA GLN A 71 3.73 -5.36 8.15
C GLN A 71 4.50 -6.52 8.80
N ASN A 72 5.32 -7.23 8.02
CA ASN A 72 6.05 -8.40 8.51
C ASN A 72 7.17 -8.02 9.49
N PRO A 73 7.79 -9.01 10.19
CA PRO A 73 8.86 -8.75 11.16
C PRO A 73 10.08 -8.03 10.59
N GLU A 74 10.36 -8.15 9.28
CA GLU A 74 11.44 -7.43 8.61
C GLU A 74 11.09 -5.95 8.36
N GLY A 75 9.81 -5.60 8.38
CA GLY A 75 9.32 -4.25 8.15
C GLY A 75 8.74 -4.01 6.76
N LEU A 76 8.63 -5.04 5.94
CA LEU A 76 8.07 -5.00 4.59
C LEU A 76 6.72 -5.72 4.53
N TRP A 77 6.25 -6.02 3.33
CA TRP A 77 4.99 -6.74 3.09
C TRP A 77 5.21 -7.88 2.11
N ASN A 78 4.39 -8.90 2.24
CA ASN A 78 4.48 -10.09 1.42
C ASN A 78 3.75 -9.92 0.09
N GLN A 79 4.05 -10.80 -0.86
CA GLN A 79 3.41 -10.86 -2.18
C GLN A 79 1.89 -11.05 -2.08
N LEU A 80 1.43 -11.92 -1.18
CA LEU A 80 0.06 -11.97 -0.68
C LEU A 80 0.06 -11.37 0.72
N LEU A 81 -0.69 -10.28 0.91
CA LEU A 81 -0.59 -9.47 2.13
C LEU A 81 -1.06 -10.20 3.38
N ASP A 82 -1.99 -11.11 3.24
CA ASP A 82 -2.62 -11.90 4.31
C ASP A 82 -2.01 -13.31 4.48
N ASP A 83 -0.96 -13.63 3.72
CA ASP A 83 -0.23 -14.89 3.82
C ASP A 83 1.16 -14.68 4.42
N PRO A 84 1.39 -15.05 5.70
CA PRO A 84 2.68 -14.87 6.36
C PRO A 84 3.79 -15.79 5.81
N GLU A 85 3.44 -16.85 5.10
CA GLU A 85 4.40 -17.78 4.49
C GLU A 85 4.83 -17.32 3.09
N CYS A 86 4.14 -16.35 2.52
CA CYS A 86 4.46 -15.82 1.22
C CYS A 86 5.74 -14.96 1.29
N TRP A 87 6.51 -14.96 0.20
CA TRP A 87 7.76 -14.20 0.12
C TRP A 87 7.54 -12.67 0.15
N THR A 88 8.55 -11.95 0.67
CA THR A 88 8.55 -10.49 0.76
C THR A 88 8.62 -9.85 -0.63
N GLU A 89 7.73 -8.90 -0.91
CA GLU A 89 7.63 -8.20 -2.19
C GLU A 89 8.01 -6.73 -2.04
N THR A 90 9.07 -6.29 -2.70
CA THR A 90 9.66 -4.97 -2.45
C THR A 90 8.97 -3.83 -3.20
N SER A 91 8.36 -4.07 -4.36
CA SER A 91 7.72 -2.98 -5.13
C SER A 91 6.46 -2.45 -4.45
N GLY A 92 5.57 -3.32 -3.97
CA GLY A 92 4.42 -2.94 -3.15
C GLY A 92 4.86 -2.32 -1.82
N SER A 93 5.87 -2.92 -1.18
CA SER A 93 6.44 -2.40 0.06
C SER A 93 6.96 -0.96 -0.08
N ALA A 94 7.60 -0.62 -1.20
CA ALA A 94 8.03 0.75 -1.48
C ALA A 94 6.85 1.71 -1.62
N MET A 95 5.78 1.29 -2.29
CA MET A 95 4.55 2.08 -2.44
C MET A 95 3.81 2.28 -1.12
N PHE A 96 3.75 1.26 -0.26
CA PHE A 96 3.17 1.38 1.09
C PHE A 96 4.00 2.31 1.98
N THR A 97 5.33 2.19 1.92
CA THR A 97 6.24 3.08 2.64
C THR A 97 6.05 4.54 2.22
N PHE A 98 5.93 4.81 0.91
CA PHE A 98 5.60 6.12 0.37
C PHE A 98 4.27 6.64 0.92
N ALA A 99 3.23 5.80 0.94
CA ALA A 99 1.92 6.18 1.45
C ALA A 99 1.97 6.53 2.95
N PHE A 100 2.67 5.75 3.77
CA PHE A 100 2.85 6.04 5.20
C PHE A 100 3.59 7.36 5.43
N ILE A 101 4.76 7.54 4.79
CA ILE A 101 5.58 8.76 4.93
C ILE A 101 4.75 10.00 4.53
N THR A 102 4.06 9.91 3.40
CA THR A 102 3.26 11.03 2.89
C THR A 102 2.06 11.33 3.80
N GLY A 103 1.39 10.32 4.31
CA GLY A 103 0.29 10.47 5.25
C GLY A 103 0.70 11.14 6.56
N VAL A 104 1.84 10.74 7.13
CA VAL A 104 2.41 11.38 8.32
C VAL A 104 2.79 12.83 8.04
N LYS A 105 3.48 13.11 6.92
CA LYS A 105 3.88 14.48 6.54
C LYS A 105 2.71 15.43 6.32
N ASN A 106 1.57 14.93 5.84
CA ASN A 106 0.37 15.72 5.60
C ASN A 106 -0.61 15.74 6.80
N GLY A 107 -0.27 15.10 7.90
CA GLY A 107 -1.13 15.03 9.09
C GLY A 107 -2.39 14.17 8.89
N TRP A 108 -2.40 13.27 7.92
CA TRP A 108 -3.51 12.32 7.71
C TRP A 108 -3.40 11.10 8.62
N LEU A 109 -2.17 10.72 8.98
CA LEU A 109 -1.84 9.61 9.86
C LEU A 109 -1.15 10.14 11.13
N ASP A 110 -1.46 9.52 12.27
CA ASP A 110 -0.79 9.84 13.54
C ASP A 110 0.71 9.49 13.45
N ALA A 111 1.55 10.51 13.67
CA ALA A 111 3.00 10.35 13.57
C ALA A 111 3.58 9.38 14.59
N LYS A 112 3.02 9.31 15.82
CA LYS A 112 3.51 8.41 16.87
C LYS A 112 3.26 6.96 16.49
N GLU A 113 2.18 6.72 15.78
CA GLU A 113 1.74 5.38 15.38
C GLU A 113 2.39 4.90 14.07
N TYR A 114 2.45 5.76 13.06
CA TYR A 114 2.84 5.38 11.71
C TYR A 114 4.30 5.70 11.34
N ALA A 115 4.93 6.71 11.96
CA ALA A 115 6.31 7.04 11.62
C ALA A 115 7.31 5.92 11.96
N PRO A 116 7.18 5.19 13.09
CA PRO A 116 8.03 4.03 13.34
C PRO A 116 7.90 2.93 12.28
N ALA A 117 6.67 2.60 11.86
CA ALA A 117 6.40 1.62 10.81
C ALA A 117 6.99 2.05 9.45
N ALA A 118 6.78 3.32 9.07
CA ALA A 118 7.35 3.89 7.86
C ALA A 118 8.89 3.86 7.86
N ARG A 119 9.51 4.22 9.00
CA ARG A 119 10.98 4.17 9.17
C ARG A 119 11.50 2.74 9.07
N LYS A 120 10.83 1.80 9.72
CA LYS A 120 11.21 0.38 9.67
C LYS A 120 11.19 -0.14 8.23
N ALA A 121 10.11 0.16 7.49
CA ALA A 121 10.00 -0.22 6.09
C ALA A 121 11.08 0.42 5.20
N TRP A 122 11.35 1.70 5.38
CA TRP A 122 12.40 2.40 4.65
C TRP A 122 13.77 1.76 4.87
N MET A 123 14.14 1.50 6.12
CA MET A 123 15.42 0.88 6.46
C MET A 123 15.54 -0.55 5.93
N ALA A 124 14.43 -1.30 5.94
CA ALA A 124 14.40 -2.63 5.35
C ALA A 124 14.59 -2.59 3.83
N LEU A 125 13.91 -1.68 3.11
CA LEU A 125 14.05 -1.51 1.66
C LEU A 125 15.49 -1.21 1.24
N VAL A 126 16.22 -0.41 2.01
CA VAL A 126 17.64 -0.10 1.72
C VAL A 126 18.49 -1.36 1.65
N ASN A 127 18.20 -2.39 2.47
CA ASN A 127 18.93 -3.65 2.44
C ASN A 127 18.68 -4.50 1.18
N TYR A 128 17.63 -4.17 0.42
CA TYR A 128 17.33 -4.83 -0.87
C TYR A 128 17.97 -4.14 -2.06
N LEU A 129 18.69 -3.03 -1.86
CA LEU A 129 19.46 -2.40 -2.92
C LEU A 129 20.75 -3.19 -3.17
N THR A 130 21.05 -3.43 -4.45
CA THR A 130 22.33 -3.99 -4.88
C THR A 130 23.38 -2.90 -5.04
N GLU A 131 24.66 -3.28 -5.16
CA GLU A 131 25.76 -2.37 -5.50
C GLU A 131 25.54 -1.63 -6.83
N LYS A 132 24.71 -2.20 -7.72
CA LYS A 132 24.33 -1.60 -9.01
C LYS A 132 23.05 -0.74 -8.93
N ASN A 133 22.60 -0.37 -7.73
CA ASN A 133 21.37 0.39 -7.48
C ASN A 133 20.08 -0.29 -8.02
N GLN A 134 20.06 -1.61 -8.09
CA GLN A 134 18.88 -2.38 -8.43
C GLN A 134 18.18 -2.85 -7.15
N VAL A 135 16.86 -2.96 -7.17
CA VAL A 135 16.06 -3.48 -6.06
C VAL A 135 15.82 -4.98 -6.30
N ARG A 136 16.10 -5.81 -5.27
CA ARG A 136 15.83 -7.25 -5.29
C ARG A 136 14.39 -7.55 -4.84
N GLU A 137 13.96 -8.79 -5.06
CA GLU A 137 12.64 -9.31 -4.62
C GLU A 137 11.46 -8.45 -5.11
N MET A 138 11.60 -7.92 -6.31
CA MET A 138 10.54 -7.19 -6.98
C MET A 138 9.72 -8.13 -7.85
N CYS A 139 8.41 -8.08 -7.73
CA CYS A 139 7.52 -8.84 -8.59
C CYS A 139 7.67 -8.40 -10.06
N VAL A 140 8.27 -9.23 -10.89
CA VAL A 140 8.59 -8.89 -12.29
C VAL A 140 7.38 -9.03 -13.20
N VAL A 141 6.50 -10.00 -12.93
CA VAL A 141 5.30 -10.26 -13.75
C VAL A 141 4.12 -10.64 -12.84
N ALA A 142 2.94 -10.14 -13.18
CA ALA A 142 1.68 -10.61 -12.60
C ALA A 142 1.22 -11.90 -13.31
N LEU A 143 2.11 -12.89 -13.48
CA LEU A 143 1.71 -14.21 -13.92
C LEU A 143 1.26 -14.97 -12.69
N MET A 144 -0.05 -15.14 -12.58
CA MET A 144 -0.63 -16.20 -11.78
C MET A 144 -0.39 -17.49 -12.55
N GLU A 145 0.71 -18.18 -12.30
CA GLU A 145 0.77 -19.59 -12.60
C GLU A 145 -0.19 -20.29 -11.63
N LYS A 146 -1.14 -21.05 -12.23
CA LYS A 146 -2.13 -21.83 -11.50
C LYS A 146 -1.47 -23.00 -10.79
#